data_6b1236d562efddd0d5dad6f2eab14ba2
#
_entry.id   6b1236d562efddd0d5dad6f2eab14ba2
#
_cell.length_a   1.000
_cell.length_b   1.000
_cell.length_c   1.000
_cell.angle_alpha   90.00
_cell.angle_beta   90.00
_cell.angle_gamma   90.00
#
_symmetry.space_group_name_H-M   'P 1'
#
loop_
_entity.id
_entity.type
_entity.pdbx_description
1 polymer ?
#
loop_
_entity_poly.entity_id
_entity_poly.type
_entity_poly.pdbx_seq_one_letter_code
_entity_poly.pdbx_strand_id
1 'polypeptide(L)'
;MLLVDDREKWTQAGNRDRHLRDYLDRHGIMWRRERLDVGDYMLEGGGISVDRKYGLEEISKNLTNRADNQRFMDEVRRAYESGIRLVVLIEQRGITCRDDVARWRSTYTGVSGAYLLKCMYRLEISYGVRFCFCDRRSCGRRIMEILTTGK
;
A
#
# COMPACT_ATOMS: atom_id res chain seq x y z
N MET A 1 -4.70 7.55 -17.22
CA MET A 1 -3.57 6.58 -17.31
C MET A 1 -3.09 6.23 -15.91
N LEU A 2 -2.79 4.97 -15.65
CA LEU A 2 -2.19 4.54 -14.39
C LEU A 2 -0.68 4.82 -14.42
N LEU A 3 -0.19 5.52 -13.42
CA LEU A 3 1.24 5.72 -13.18
C LEU A 3 1.72 4.67 -12.18
N VAL A 4 2.83 4.01 -12.51
CA VAL A 4 3.46 2.99 -11.68
C VAL A 4 4.87 3.46 -11.34
N ASP A 5 5.21 3.51 -10.06
CA ASP A 5 6.54 3.95 -9.64
C ASP A 5 7.64 3.14 -10.33
N ASP A 6 8.68 3.82 -10.80
CA ASP A 6 9.76 3.20 -11.55
C ASP A 6 10.64 2.29 -10.68
N ARG A 7 10.54 2.41 -9.36
CA ARG A 7 11.22 1.55 -8.37
C ARG A 7 10.49 0.23 -8.15
N GLU A 8 9.21 0.14 -8.56
CA GLU A 8 8.47 -1.12 -8.48
C GLU A 8 9.13 -2.19 -9.36
N LYS A 9 9.57 -3.26 -8.73
CA LYS A 9 10.26 -4.36 -9.41
C LYS A 9 9.27 -5.29 -10.11
N TRP A 10 8.66 -4.82 -11.16
CA TRP A 10 7.88 -5.67 -12.07
C TRP A 10 8.84 -6.49 -12.92
N THR A 11 9.55 -7.41 -12.30
CA THR A 11 10.53 -8.23 -13.00
C THR A 11 9.83 -9.29 -13.85
N GLN A 12 10.32 -9.49 -15.06
CA GLN A 12 9.86 -10.54 -15.97
C GLN A 12 10.00 -11.96 -15.38
N ALA A 13 10.87 -12.13 -14.39
CA ALA A 13 11.17 -13.41 -13.75
C ALA A 13 10.34 -13.71 -12.49
N GLY A 14 9.64 -12.74 -11.92
CA GLY A 14 8.89 -12.89 -10.67
C GLY A 14 7.38 -12.96 -10.88
N ASN A 15 6.77 -14.07 -10.47
CA ASN A 15 5.30 -14.25 -10.47
C ASN A 15 4.54 -13.27 -9.55
N ARG A 16 5.24 -12.42 -8.81
CA ARG A 16 4.64 -11.62 -7.73
C ARG A 16 3.62 -10.61 -8.23
N ASP A 17 3.92 -9.95 -9.37
CA ASP A 17 3.06 -8.92 -9.94
C ASP A 17 2.25 -9.39 -11.15
N ARG A 18 2.29 -10.70 -11.43
CA ARG A 18 1.56 -11.29 -12.54
C ARG A 18 0.05 -10.99 -12.45
N HIS A 19 -0.55 -11.19 -11.29
CA HIS A 19 -1.98 -10.96 -11.11
C HIS A 19 -2.39 -9.51 -11.35
N LEU A 20 -1.55 -8.57 -10.93
CA LEU A 20 -1.78 -7.15 -11.19
C LEU A 20 -1.70 -6.85 -12.70
N ARG A 21 -0.63 -7.29 -13.36
CA ARG A 21 -0.46 -7.09 -14.81
C ARG A 21 -1.59 -7.74 -15.61
N ASP A 22 -1.91 -9.00 -15.32
CA ASP A 22 -3.00 -9.73 -15.98
C ASP A 22 -4.35 -9.02 -15.78
N TYR A 23 -4.54 -8.36 -14.65
CA TYR A 23 -5.73 -7.55 -14.40
C TYR A 23 -5.75 -6.31 -15.29
N LEU A 24 -4.65 -5.55 -15.32
CA LEU A 24 -4.56 -4.35 -16.15
C LEU A 24 -4.76 -4.67 -17.64
N ASP A 25 -4.12 -5.71 -18.13
CA ASP A 25 -4.21 -6.15 -19.53
C ASP A 25 -5.63 -6.57 -19.88
N ARG A 26 -6.26 -7.40 -19.06
CA ARG A 26 -7.65 -7.85 -19.29
C ARG A 26 -8.68 -6.73 -19.32
N HIS A 27 -8.44 -5.66 -18.59
CA HIS A 27 -9.36 -4.52 -18.50
C HIS A 27 -8.94 -3.36 -19.42
N GLY A 28 -7.92 -3.54 -20.25
CA GLY A 28 -7.43 -2.50 -21.15
C GLY A 28 -6.95 -1.25 -20.43
N ILE A 29 -6.44 -1.39 -19.23
CA ILE A 29 -5.98 -0.26 -18.42
C ILE A 29 -4.58 0.13 -18.88
N MET A 30 -4.47 1.30 -19.50
CA MET A 30 -3.18 1.85 -19.92
C MET A 30 -2.37 2.30 -18.70
N TRP A 31 -1.10 1.96 -18.71
CA TRP A 31 -0.17 2.35 -17.67
C TRP A 31 1.20 2.70 -18.22
N ARG A 32 1.96 3.49 -17.44
CA ARG A 32 3.36 3.78 -17.72
C ARG A 32 4.16 3.85 -16.43
N ARG A 33 5.47 3.67 -16.55
CA ARG A 33 6.39 3.88 -15.43
C ARG A 33 6.75 5.35 -15.32
N GLU A 34 6.72 5.84 -14.08
CA GLU A 34 7.10 7.21 -13.77
C GLU A 34 7.62 7.28 -12.34
N ARG A 35 8.57 8.13 -12.06
CA ARG A 35 9.02 8.35 -10.69
C ARG A 35 7.93 9.03 -9.89
N LEU A 36 7.40 8.36 -8.88
CA LEU A 36 6.42 8.93 -7.96
C LEU A 36 7.08 9.41 -6.67
N ASP A 37 6.69 10.59 -6.20
CA ASP A 37 7.16 11.12 -4.92
C ASP A 37 6.47 10.44 -3.74
N VAL A 38 5.30 9.88 -3.96
CA VAL A 38 4.45 9.24 -2.95
C VAL A 38 3.82 7.98 -3.53
N GLY A 39 3.96 6.87 -2.82
CA GLY A 39 3.34 5.57 -3.15
C GLY A 39 3.91 4.90 -4.38
N ASP A 40 3.25 3.84 -4.79
CA ASP A 40 3.66 2.97 -5.90
C ASP A 40 2.75 3.13 -7.12
N TYR A 41 1.49 3.54 -6.92
CA TYR A 41 0.46 3.64 -7.96
C TYR A 41 -0.37 4.90 -7.79
N MET A 42 -0.61 5.61 -8.89
CA MET A 42 -1.42 6.82 -8.93
C MET A 42 -2.10 6.98 -10.29
N LEU A 43 -3.29 7.56 -10.35
CA LEU A 43 -3.83 8.01 -11.64
C LEU A 43 -3.21 9.35 -12.03
N GLU A 44 -2.89 9.52 -13.30
CA GLU A 44 -2.40 10.77 -13.85
C GLU A 44 -3.36 11.92 -13.53
N GLY A 45 -2.85 12.95 -12.86
CA GLY A 45 -3.66 14.07 -12.39
C GLY A 45 -4.57 13.75 -11.18
N GLY A 46 -4.45 12.54 -10.61
CA GLY A 46 -5.24 12.14 -9.44
C GLY A 46 -4.68 12.65 -8.12
N GLY A 47 -5.52 12.68 -7.09
CA GLY A 47 -5.16 13.10 -5.73
C GLY A 47 -5.00 11.94 -4.73
N ILE A 48 -4.96 10.70 -5.22
CA ILE A 48 -4.84 9.50 -4.39
C ILE A 48 -3.64 8.70 -4.87
N SER A 49 -2.79 8.28 -3.93
CA SER A 49 -1.70 7.36 -4.20
C SER A 49 -1.83 6.10 -3.35
N VAL A 50 -1.52 4.95 -3.93
CA VAL A 50 -1.50 3.66 -3.25
C VAL A 50 -0.06 3.22 -3.02
N ASP A 51 0.30 2.97 -1.76
CA ASP A 51 1.53 2.31 -1.35
C ASP A 51 1.21 0.85 -1.02
N ARG A 52 1.74 -0.08 -1.79
CA ARG A 52 1.47 -1.50 -1.66
C ARG A 52 2.47 -2.18 -0.75
N LYS A 53 1.98 -2.82 0.30
CA LYS A 53 2.76 -3.61 1.25
C LYS A 53 2.46 -5.11 1.10
N TYR A 54 3.50 -5.91 1.13
CA TYR A 54 3.39 -7.36 0.96
C TYR A 54 3.12 -8.11 2.27
N GLY A 55 2.30 -7.53 3.11
CA GLY A 55 1.81 -8.15 4.34
C GLY A 55 2.12 -7.34 5.59
N LEU A 56 1.64 -7.88 6.70
CA LEU A 56 1.76 -7.22 8.01
C LEU A 56 3.18 -7.16 8.53
N GLU A 57 4.06 -8.11 8.14
CA GLU A 57 5.48 -8.04 8.53
C GLU A 57 6.17 -6.81 7.94
N GLU A 58 5.87 -6.47 6.69
CA GLU A 58 6.46 -5.30 6.05
C GLU A 58 5.97 -4.01 6.71
N ILE A 59 4.66 -3.84 6.90
CA ILE A 59 4.14 -2.65 7.58
C ILE A 59 4.58 -2.59 9.04
N SER A 60 4.74 -3.73 9.71
CA SER A 60 5.29 -3.79 11.05
C SER A 60 6.70 -3.18 11.11
N LYS A 61 7.57 -3.51 10.16
CA LYS A 61 8.90 -2.91 10.05
C LYS A 61 8.82 -1.40 9.79
N ASN A 62 7.95 -0.98 8.89
CA ASN A 62 7.77 0.44 8.60
C ASN A 62 7.29 1.25 9.81
N LEU A 63 6.56 0.63 10.72
CA LEU A 63 6.02 1.29 11.91
C LEU A 63 6.92 1.17 13.15
N THR A 64 7.80 0.19 13.22
CA THR A 64 8.57 -0.13 14.44
C THR A 64 10.09 -0.09 14.27
N ASN A 65 10.64 -0.39 13.09
CA ASN A 65 12.07 -0.28 12.84
C ASN A 65 12.44 1.18 12.60
N ARG A 66 13.47 1.69 13.29
CA ARG A 66 13.82 3.12 13.28
C ARG A 66 14.10 3.67 11.87
N ALA A 67 14.93 2.98 11.09
CA ALA A 67 15.32 3.44 9.76
C ALA A 67 14.15 3.33 8.76
N ASP A 68 13.41 2.21 8.79
CA ASP A 68 12.25 2.00 7.95
C ASP A 68 11.10 2.95 8.30
N ASN A 69 10.91 3.22 9.59
CA ASN A 69 9.91 4.19 10.06
C ASN A 69 10.26 5.61 9.59
N GLN A 70 11.51 6.01 9.66
CA GLN A 70 11.93 7.34 9.18
C GLN A 70 11.55 7.54 7.71
N ARG A 71 11.90 6.58 6.85
CA ARG A 71 11.58 6.63 5.41
C ARG A 71 10.08 6.63 5.15
N PHE A 72 9.34 5.77 5.85
CA PHE A 72 7.89 5.69 5.74
C PHE A 72 7.21 6.98 6.21
N MET A 73 7.64 7.55 7.32
CA MET A 73 7.10 8.82 7.83
C MET A 73 7.44 10.01 6.93
N ASP A 74 8.61 10.02 6.30
CA ASP A 74 8.97 11.04 5.32
C ASP A 74 8.03 10.98 4.10
N GLU A 75 7.66 9.79 3.65
CA GLU A 75 6.67 9.61 2.59
C GLU A 75 5.26 10.06 3.02
N VAL A 76 4.83 9.69 4.22
CA VAL A 76 3.54 10.13 4.79
C VAL A 76 3.46 11.65 4.86
N ARG A 77 4.54 12.31 5.29
CA ARG A 77 4.60 13.79 5.35
C ARG A 77 4.57 14.41 3.95
N ARG A 78 5.32 13.87 2.99
CA ARG A 78 5.26 14.35 1.60
C ARG A 78 3.85 14.26 1.04
N ALA A 79 3.16 13.14 1.26
CA ALA A 79 1.77 12.98 0.84
C ALA A 79 0.87 14.06 1.46
N TYR A 80 0.96 14.24 2.76
CA TYR A 80 0.18 15.22 3.50
C TYR A 80 0.43 16.66 3.00
N GLU A 81 1.68 17.06 2.87
CA GLU A 81 2.09 18.39 2.42
C GLU A 81 1.69 18.68 0.97
N SER A 82 1.67 17.64 0.12
CA SER A 82 1.28 17.74 -1.29
C SER A 82 -0.23 17.62 -1.52
N GLY A 83 -1.02 17.41 -0.48
CA GLY A 83 -2.47 17.22 -0.59
C GLY A 83 -2.85 15.87 -1.24
N ILE A 84 -1.93 14.92 -1.29
CA ILE A 84 -2.16 13.57 -1.81
C ILE A 84 -2.68 12.68 -0.69
N ARG A 85 -3.80 12.02 -0.91
CA ARG A 85 -4.29 10.99 0.01
C ARG A 85 -3.50 9.70 -0.17
N LEU A 86 -2.69 9.35 0.82
CA LEU A 86 -1.96 8.10 0.83
C LEU A 86 -2.85 6.96 1.34
N VAL A 87 -2.98 5.91 0.54
CA VAL A 87 -3.64 4.67 0.92
C VAL A 87 -2.61 3.55 0.96
N VAL A 88 -2.40 2.97 2.12
CA VAL A 88 -1.54 1.81 2.31
C VAL A 88 -2.37 0.55 2.09
N LEU A 89 -2.06 -0.18 1.02
CA LEU A 89 -2.75 -1.42 0.67
C LEU A 89 -1.92 -2.62 1.12
N ILE A 90 -2.41 -3.32 2.13
CA ILE A 90 -1.75 -4.49 2.72
C ILE A 90 -2.26 -5.75 2.01
N GLU A 91 -1.36 -6.41 1.28
CA GLU A 91 -1.62 -7.63 0.54
C GLU A 91 -1.19 -8.84 1.38
N GLN A 92 -2.15 -9.51 1.98
CA GLN A 92 -1.90 -10.74 2.74
C GLN A 92 -3.15 -11.62 2.77
N ARG A 93 -2.97 -12.90 2.44
CA ARG A 93 -4.06 -13.88 2.55
C ARG A 93 -4.50 -14.00 4.01
N GLY A 94 -5.81 -13.98 4.23
CA GLY A 94 -6.41 -14.11 5.56
C GLY A 94 -6.48 -12.80 6.36
N ILE A 95 -5.95 -11.70 5.83
CA ILE A 95 -6.09 -10.37 6.43
C ILE A 95 -7.01 -9.54 5.53
N THR A 96 -8.26 -9.38 5.95
CA THR A 96 -9.31 -8.68 5.18
C THR A 96 -9.86 -7.45 5.90
N CYS A 97 -9.66 -7.36 7.20
CA CYS A 97 -10.18 -6.30 8.04
C CYS A 97 -9.29 -6.07 9.28
N ARG A 98 -9.61 -5.06 10.06
CA ARG A 98 -8.87 -4.71 11.28
C ARG A 98 -8.94 -5.81 12.35
N ASP A 99 -10.03 -6.55 12.44
CA ASP A 99 -10.15 -7.65 13.40
C ASP A 99 -9.15 -8.78 13.09
N ASP A 100 -8.85 -9.02 11.82
CA ASP A 100 -7.78 -9.96 11.44
C ASP A 100 -6.40 -9.45 11.86
N VAL A 101 -6.15 -8.15 11.71
CA VAL A 101 -4.92 -7.51 12.19
C VAL A 101 -4.80 -7.65 13.71
N ALA A 102 -5.87 -7.43 14.45
CA ALA A 102 -5.87 -7.52 15.92
C ALA A 102 -5.43 -8.90 16.43
N ARG A 103 -5.74 -9.96 15.70
CA ARG A 103 -5.36 -11.34 16.03
C ARG A 103 -3.98 -11.76 15.56
N TRP A 104 -3.34 -10.93 14.74
CA TRP A 104 -2.02 -11.21 14.19
C TRP A 104 -0.90 -10.86 15.17
N ARG A 105 0.21 -11.56 15.04
CA ARG A 105 1.47 -11.27 15.76
C ARG A 105 2.66 -11.58 14.85
N SER A 106 3.66 -10.71 14.85
CA SER A 106 4.91 -10.97 14.15
C SER A 106 5.63 -12.19 14.72
N THR A 107 6.04 -13.11 13.86
CA THR A 107 6.88 -14.25 14.23
C THR A 107 8.35 -13.86 14.38
N TYR A 108 8.76 -12.72 13.83
CA TYR A 108 10.15 -12.26 13.84
C TYR A 108 10.45 -11.29 14.98
N THR A 109 9.55 -10.35 15.27
CA THR A 109 9.78 -9.27 16.24
C THR A 109 8.89 -9.39 17.48
N GLY A 110 7.85 -10.22 17.43
CA GLY A 110 6.84 -10.31 18.49
C GLY A 110 5.87 -9.12 18.54
N VAL A 111 5.94 -8.19 17.62
CA VAL A 111 5.00 -7.06 17.52
C VAL A 111 3.58 -7.59 17.39
N SER A 112 2.67 -7.09 18.25
CA SER A 112 1.26 -7.50 18.23
C SER A 112 0.44 -6.72 17.22
N GLY A 113 -0.61 -7.37 16.68
CA GLY A 113 -1.57 -6.71 15.81
C GLY A 113 -2.29 -5.55 16.49
N ALA A 114 -2.57 -5.66 17.79
CA ALA A 114 -3.14 -4.57 18.57
C ALA A 114 -2.25 -3.31 18.57
N TYR A 115 -0.94 -3.50 18.69
CA TYR A 115 0.01 -2.39 18.59
C TYR A 115 0.04 -1.77 17.18
N LEU A 116 0.02 -2.61 16.14
CA LEU A 116 -0.06 -2.13 14.75
C LEU A 116 -1.32 -1.30 14.52
N LEU A 117 -2.47 -1.75 14.96
CA LEU A 117 -3.73 -1.00 14.85
C LEU A 117 -3.64 0.37 15.52
N LYS A 118 -2.99 0.44 16.67
CA LYS A 118 -2.76 1.72 17.36
C LYS A 118 -1.89 2.67 16.52
N CYS A 119 -0.84 2.16 15.90
CA CYS A 119 0.01 2.94 15.00
C CYS A 119 -0.76 3.39 13.75
N MET A 120 -1.52 2.50 13.12
CA MET A 120 -2.36 2.82 11.96
C MET A 120 -3.37 3.92 12.30
N TYR A 121 -4.05 3.81 13.42
CA TYR A 121 -5.04 4.79 13.89
C TYR A 121 -4.42 6.19 14.07
N ARG A 122 -3.22 6.26 14.64
CA ARG A 122 -2.50 7.54 14.78
C ARG A 122 -2.22 8.19 13.43
N LEU A 123 -1.78 7.42 12.43
CA LEU A 123 -1.52 7.92 11.09
C LEU A 123 -2.80 8.38 10.37
N GLU A 124 -3.88 7.66 10.56
CA GLU A 124 -5.19 8.05 10.01
C GLU A 124 -5.64 9.41 10.56
N ILE A 125 -5.55 9.59 11.86
CA ILE A 125 -5.96 10.85 12.51
C ILE A 125 -5.02 11.99 12.17
N SER A 126 -3.71 11.77 12.23
CA SER A 126 -2.73 12.85 12.10
C SER A 126 -2.48 13.27 10.65
N TYR A 127 -2.56 12.34 9.69
CA TYR A 127 -2.17 12.57 8.30
C TYR A 127 -3.21 12.15 7.27
N GLY A 128 -4.35 11.64 7.69
CA GLY A 128 -5.38 11.17 6.76
C GLY A 128 -4.98 9.94 5.95
N VAL A 129 -3.96 9.20 6.38
CA VAL A 129 -3.57 7.93 5.77
C VAL A 129 -4.71 6.93 5.92
N ARG A 130 -4.93 6.12 4.91
CA ARG A 130 -5.91 5.06 4.95
C ARG A 130 -5.25 3.71 4.78
N PHE A 131 -5.71 2.71 5.52
CA PHE A 131 -5.26 1.33 5.40
C PHE A 131 -6.36 0.46 4.82
N CYS A 132 -6.02 -0.24 3.75
CA CYS A 132 -6.90 -1.19 3.06
C CYS A 132 -6.22 -2.56 2.98
N PHE A 133 -7.02 -3.59 2.71
CA PHE A 133 -6.55 -4.97 2.69
C PHE A 133 -7.00 -5.66 1.41
N CYS A 134 -6.16 -6.55 0.89
CA CYS A 134 -6.50 -7.44 -0.21
C CYS A 134 -5.68 -8.73 -0.15
N ASP A 135 -6.08 -9.72 -0.93
CA ASP A 135 -5.21 -10.83 -1.27
C ASP A 135 -4.45 -10.55 -2.57
N ARG A 136 -3.50 -11.42 -2.90
CA ARG A 136 -2.66 -11.30 -4.09
C ARG A 136 -3.45 -11.29 -5.39
N ARG A 137 -4.55 -12.08 -5.48
CA ARG A 137 -5.33 -12.21 -6.70
C ARG A 137 -6.20 -11.00 -6.98
N SER A 138 -6.68 -10.34 -5.93
CA SER A 138 -7.56 -9.18 -6.02
C SER A 138 -6.81 -7.84 -6.04
N CYS A 139 -5.49 -7.84 -5.92
CA CYS A 139 -4.68 -6.64 -5.76
C CYS A 139 -4.90 -5.62 -6.88
N GLY A 140 -4.86 -6.04 -8.15
CA GLY A 140 -5.06 -5.14 -9.30
C GLY A 140 -6.43 -4.46 -9.28
N ARG A 141 -7.49 -5.24 -9.04
CA ARG A 141 -8.84 -4.72 -8.88
C ARG A 141 -8.90 -3.71 -7.73
N ARG A 142 -8.30 -4.06 -6.59
CA ARG A 142 -8.35 -3.22 -5.40
C ARG A 142 -7.62 -1.90 -5.56
N ILE A 143 -6.44 -1.91 -6.21
CA ILE A 143 -5.71 -0.68 -6.55
C ILE A 143 -6.58 0.24 -7.41
N MET A 144 -7.17 -0.29 -8.49
CA MET A 144 -7.99 0.52 -9.38
C MET A 144 -9.27 1.05 -8.70
N GLU A 145 -9.91 0.24 -7.87
CA GLU A 145 -11.06 0.66 -7.07
C GLU A 145 -10.72 1.83 -6.14
N ILE A 146 -9.62 1.72 -5.39
CA ILE A 146 -9.14 2.79 -4.51
C ILE A 146 -8.86 4.07 -5.32
N LEU A 147 -8.12 3.96 -6.41
CA LEU A 147 -7.71 5.11 -7.22
C LEU A 147 -8.88 5.81 -7.91
N THR A 148 -9.94 5.08 -8.27
CA THR A 148 -11.10 5.63 -9.00
C THR A 148 -12.23 6.10 -8.07
N THR A 149 -12.44 5.41 -6.94
CA THR A 149 -13.57 5.70 -6.04
C THR A 149 -13.19 6.35 -4.73
N GLY A 150 -11.91 6.28 -4.38
CA GLY A 150 -11.40 6.73 -3.07
C GLY A 150 -11.79 5.84 -1.90
N LYS A 151 -12.32 4.62 -2.17
CA LYS A 151 -12.82 3.70 -1.12
C LYS A 151 -11.91 2.50 -0.91
#